data_64e3a66d83a5d0379ddc707adb40581f
#
_entry.id   64e3a66d83a5d0379ddc707adb40581f
#
_cell.length_a   1.000
_cell.length_b   1.000
_cell.length_c   1.000
_cell.angle_alpha   90.00
_cell.angle_beta   90.00
_cell.angle_gamma   90.00
#
_symmetry.space_group_name_H-M   'P 1'
#
loop_
_entity.id
_entity.type
_entity.pdbx_description
1 polymer ?
#
loop_
_entity_poly.entity_id
_entity_poly.type
_entity_poly.pdbx_seq_one_letter_code
_entity_poly.pdbx_strand_id
1 'polypeptide(L)'
;RGLVGSEMCIRDRFIDGKWIKASSGETYEVINPASEEILGHASKASPEDVEKALKSAQQGLEVWKKTTPWQRSYILRRIADKMREKQDVLAKWMTLEMGKPLNEAKGEVNGAADIFEWNAEETKRIYGQTVESRFEDTRVHVYYQPVGVVAALVPWNFPLVLSSRKISTGLAAGCSVIVKPDIITPGVVMELVEICRECGVPPGAVSYTHLRAHETST
;
A
#
# COMPACT_ATOMS: atom_id res chain seq x y z
N ARG A 1 31.07 4.76 2.04
CA ARG A 1 30.30 5.93 1.51
C ARG A 1 28.99 5.35 1.01
N GLY A 2 28.01 5.38 1.91
CA GLY A 2 26.76 4.67 1.73
C GLY A 2 25.71 5.55 1.06
N LEU A 3 24.69 4.92 0.62
CA LEU A 3 23.38 5.29 0.05
C LEU A 3 22.68 6.59 0.56
N VAL A 4 23.40 7.57 1.08
CA VAL A 4 22.86 8.85 1.59
C VAL A 4 22.99 9.99 0.56
N GLY A 5 23.46 9.72 -0.62
CA GLY A 5 23.71 10.77 -1.59
C GLY A 5 23.20 10.42 -2.97
N SER A 6 22.01 10.68 -3.32
CA SER A 6 21.35 10.79 -4.64
C SER A 6 20.13 9.91 -4.90
N GLU A 7 19.84 8.89 -4.09
CA GLU A 7 18.73 7.97 -4.36
C GLU A 7 17.58 8.00 -3.32
N MET A 8 17.73 8.75 -2.23
CA MET A 8 16.64 8.95 -1.25
C MET A 8 15.85 10.23 -1.58
N CYS A 9 15.46 10.41 -2.82
CA CYS A 9 14.39 11.35 -3.11
C CYS A 9 13.10 10.78 -2.54
N ILE A 10 12.59 11.38 -1.49
CA ILE A 10 11.21 11.16 -1.08
C ILE A 10 10.38 11.53 -2.30
N ARG A 11 9.80 10.50 -2.89
CA ARG A 11 9.07 10.63 -4.14
C ARG A 11 7.74 11.30 -3.82
N ASP A 12 7.18 11.90 -4.82
CA ASP A 12 5.86 12.52 -4.77
C ASP A 12 4.74 11.47 -4.60
N ARG A 13 3.54 11.73 -5.04
CA ARG A 13 2.40 10.83 -4.96
C ARG A 13 2.42 9.80 -6.07
N PHE A 14 1.94 8.60 -5.77
CA PHE A 14 1.77 7.54 -6.77
C PHE A 14 0.30 7.47 -7.21
N ILE A 15 0.02 7.92 -8.41
CA ILE A 15 -1.32 7.91 -9.00
C ILE A 15 -1.20 7.42 -10.44
N ASP A 16 -2.10 6.53 -10.85
CA ASP A 16 -2.15 5.96 -12.21
C ASP A 16 -0.83 5.32 -12.64
N GLY A 17 -0.19 4.60 -11.72
CA GLY A 17 1.07 3.90 -12.00
C GLY A 17 2.30 4.80 -12.11
N LYS A 18 2.21 6.08 -11.78
CA LYS A 18 3.28 7.08 -11.92
C LYS A 18 3.48 7.88 -10.65
N TRP A 19 4.74 8.25 -10.39
CA TRP A 19 5.09 9.22 -9.38
C TRP A 19 4.87 10.63 -9.94
N ILE A 20 4.04 11.43 -9.28
CA ILE A 20 3.67 12.79 -9.71
C ILE A 20 3.78 13.79 -8.55
N LYS A 21 4.16 15.03 -8.87
CA LYS A 21 4.26 16.12 -7.88
C LYS A 21 2.89 16.55 -7.36
N ALA A 22 2.86 17.12 -6.13
CA ALA A 22 1.67 17.75 -5.60
C ALA A 22 1.18 18.89 -6.50
N SER A 23 -0.14 19.00 -6.70
CA SER A 23 -0.71 20.10 -7.47
C SER A 23 -0.42 21.46 -6.82
N SER A 24 -0.37 21.52 -5.48
CA SER A 24 -0.05 22.72 -4.72
C SER A 24 1.44 23.09 -4.73
N GLY A 25 2.34 22.13 -5.03
CA GLY A 25 3.77 22.28 -4.83
C GLY A 25 4.22 22.31 -3.35
N GLU A 26 3.28 22.18 -2.41
CA GLU A 26 3.60 22.16 -0.97
C GLU A 26 4.28 20.86 -0.58
N THR A 27 5.29 20.96 0.29
CA THR A 27 6.02 19.83 0.86
C THR A 27 6.12 19.95 2.37
N TYR A 28 6.48 18.86 3.03
CA TYR A 28 6.87 18.85 4.43
C TYR A 28 8.17 18.07 4.59
N GLU A 29 8.93 18.42 5.63
CA GLU A 29 10.20 17.77 5.95
C GLU A 29 9.97 16.42 6.62
N VAL A 30 10.73 15.42 6.23
CA VAL A 30 10.85 14.14 6.93
C VAL A 30 12.17 14.16 7.67
N ILE A 31 12.11 14.02 8.98
CA ILE A 31 13.24 14.23 9.88
C ILE A 31 13.64 12.90 10.52
N ASN A 32 14.94 12.65 10.60
CA ASN A 32 15.48 11.55 11.39
C ASN A 32 15.40 11.91 12.88
N PRO A 33 14.64 11.18 13.70
CA PRO A 33 14.47 11.54 15.11
C PRO A 33 15.74 11.33 15.96
N ALA A 34 16.74 10.62 15.47
CA ALA A 34 17.99 10.39 16.20
C ALA A 34 19.05 11.44 15.94
N SER A 35 19.09 12.05 14.76
CA SER A 35 20.09 13.06 14.38
C SER A 35 19.50 14.45 14.13
N GLU A 36 18.16 14.56 14.09
CA GLU A 36 17.42 15.78 13.71
C GLU A 36 17.71 16.26 12.27
N GLU A 37 18.39 15.45 11.47
CA GLU A 37 18.69 15.76 10.07
C GLU A 37 17.46 15.54 9.19
N ILE A 38 17.32 16.41 8.19
CA ILE A 38 16.27 16.29 7.17
C ILE A 38 16.65 15.14 6.22
N LEU A 39 15.86 14.08 6.19
CA LEU A 39 16.00 12.95 5.27
C LEU A 39 15.54 13.31 3.85
N GLY A 40 14.56 14.20 3.74
CA GLY A 40 14.00 14.65 2.49
C GLY A 40 12.68 15.38 2.67
N HIS A 41 12.00 15.68 1.54
CA HIS A 41 10.74 16.40 1.53
C HIS A 41 9.66 15.56 0.87
N ALA A 42 8.55 15.35 1.55
CA ALA A 42 7.38 14.67 1.01
C ALA A 42 6.31 15.67 0.57
N SER A 43 5.62 15.37 -0.51
CA SER A 43 4.56 16.24 -1.05
C SER A 43 3.30 16.21 -0.18
N LYS A 44 2.73 17.39 0.08
CA LYS A 44 1.45 17.56 0.75
C LYS A 44 0.33 17.53 -0.30
N ALA A 45 -0.55 16.53 -0.24
CA ALA A 45 -1.66 16.41 -1.18
C ALA A 45 -2.71 17.48 -0.93
N SER A 46 -3.27 18.01 -2.01
CA SER A 46 -4.48 18.85 -1.98
C SER A 46 -5.75 17.99 -2.10
N PRO A 47 -6.95 18.53 -1.82
CA PRO A 47 -8.22 17.84 -2.09
C PRO A 47 -8.34 17.37 -3.55
N GLU A 48 -7.88 18.18 -4.52
CA GLU A 48 -7.87 17.82 -5.94
C GLU A 48 -7.02 16.58 -6.23
N ASP A 49 -5.94 16.41 -5.48
CA ASP A 49 -5.05 15.26 -5.64
C ASP A 49 -5.69 13.97 -5.12
N VAL A 50 -6.51 14.08 -4.09
CA VAL A 50 -7.32 12.98 -3.58
C VAL A 50 -8.38 12.58 -4.59
N GLU A 51 -9.06 13.55 -5.20
CA GLU A 51 -10.02 13.28 -6.26
C GLU A 51 -9.37 12.57 -7.47
N LYS A 52 -8.16 13.00 -7.86
CA LYS A 52 -7.38 12.31 -8.90
C LYS A 52 -7.03 10.88 -8.51
N ALA A 53 -6.59 10.67 -7.25
CA ALA A 53 -6.27 9.34 -6.73
C ALA A 53 -7.52 8.44 -6.69
N LEU A 54 -8.67 8.99 -6.26
CA LEU A 54 -9.94 8.26 -6.22
C LEU A 54 -10.39 7.85 -7.64
N LYS A 55 -10.32 8.77 -8.59
CA LYS A 55 -10.65 8.49 -10.01
C LYS A 55 -9.76 7.39 -10.59
N SER A 56 -8.44 7.48 -10.34
CA SER A 56 -7.49 6.47 -10.75
C SER A 56 -7.78 5.12 -10.08
N ALA A 57 -8.11 5.12 -8.78
CA ALA A 57 -8.44 3.90 -8.05
C ALA A 57 -9.73 3.24 -8.54
N GLN A 58 -10.74 4.02 -8.95
CA GLN A 58 -11.95 3.50 -9.60
C GLN A 58 -11.65 2.82 -10.94
N GLN A 59 -10.78 3.42 -11.76
CA GLN A 59 -10.34 2.83 -13.02
C GLN A 59 -9.51 1.56 -12.79
N GLY A 60 -8.58 1.60 -11.86
CA GLY A 60 -7.77 0.45 -11.49
C GLY A 60 -8.58 -0.70 -10.92
N LEU A 61 -9.67 -0.40 -10.19
CA LEU A 61 -10.63 -1.40 -9.72
C LEU A 61 -11.26 -2.18 -10.88
N GLU A 62 -11.66 -1.50 -11.95
CA GLU A 62 -12.28 -2.16 -13.12
C GLU A 62 -11.34 -3.16 -13.82
N VAL A 63 -10.05 -2.92 -13.75
CA VAL A 63 -9.01 -3.83 -14.26
C VAL A 63 -8.75 -4.95 -13.24
N TRP A 64 -8.52 -4.57 -11.97
CA TRP A 64 -8.07 -5.51 -10.95
C TRP A 64 -9.13 -6.53 -10.55
N LYS A 65 -10.39 -6.14 -10.44
CA LYS A 65 -11.49 -7.06 -10.13
C LYS A 65 -11.71 -8.16 -11.19
N LYS A 66 -11.27 -7.92 -12.44
CA LYS A 66 -11.30 -8.92 -13.52
C LYS A 66 -10.08 -9.85 -13.53
N THR A 67 -9.04 -9.49 -12.79
CA THR A 67 -7.84 -10.32 -12.65
C THR A 67 -8.20 -11.56 -11.83
N THR A 68 -7.85 -12.73 -12.34
CA THR A 68 -8.22 -13.99 -11.68
C THR A 68 -7.55 -14.12 -10.30
N PRO A 69 -8.15 -14.88 -9.36
CA PRO A 69 -7.53 -15.13 -8.05
C PRO A 69 -6.12 -15.73 -8.17
N TRP A 70 -5.86 -16.55 -9.17
CA TRP A 70 -4.55 -17.15 -9.44
C TRP A 70 -3.51 -16.11 -9.84
N GLN A 71 -3.87 -15.19 -10.72
CA GLN A 71 -2.99 -14.08 -11.11
C GLN A 71 -2.74 -13.12 -9.96
N ARG A 72 -3.76 -12.77 -9.17
CA ARG A 72 -3.60 -11.95 -7.96
C ARG A 72 -2.67 -12.63 -6.95
N SER A 73 -2.89 -13.92 -6.68
CA SER A 73 -2.02 -14.73 -5.81
C SER A 73 -0.56 -14.70 -6.27
N TYR A 74 -0.32 -14.88 -7.56
CA TYR A 74 1.04 -14.84 -8.13
C TYR A 74 1.71 -13.47 -7.92
N ILE A 75 0.98 -12.38 -8.16
CA ILE A 75 1.50 -11.02 -7.97
C ILE A 75 1.79 -10.76 -6.48
N LEU A 76 0.88 -11.10 -5.57
CA LEU A 76 1.06 -10.93 -4.13
C LEU A 76 2.26 -11.71 -3.60
N ARG A 77 2.48 -12.93 -4.08
CA ARG A 77 3.66 -13.73 -3.72
C ARG A 77 4.96 -13.07 -4.19
N ARG A 78 5.00 -12.56 -5.41
CA ARG A 78 6.16 -11.82 -5.93
C ARG A 78 6.46 -10.57 -5.10
N ILE A 79 5.42 -9.89 -4.59
CA ILE A 79 5.61 -8.75 -3.68
C ILE A 79 6.29 -9.21 -2.40
N ALA A 80 5.83 -10.32 -1.78
CA ALA A 80 6.46 -10.88 -0.58
C ALA A 80 7.93 -11.23 -0.80
N ASP A 81 8.24 -11.91 -1.90
CA ASP A 81 9.62 -12.26 -2.26
C ASP A 81 10.47 -11.01 -2.46
N LYS A 82 9.95 -10.02 -3.18
CA LYS A 82 10.66 -8.75 -3.44
C LYS A 82 10.90 -7.92 -2.17
N MET A 83 9.97 -7.95 -1.21
CA MET A 83 10.16 -7.33 0.10
C MET A 83 11.32 -7.99 0.87
N ARG A 84 11.42 -9.32 0.83
CA ARG A 84 12.55 -10.05 1.45
C ARG A 84 13.89 -9.73 0.76
N GLU A 85 13.90 -9.64 -0.57
CA GLU A 85 15.09 -9.21 -1.32
C GLU A 85 15.56 -7.80 -0.95
N LYS A 86 14.59 -6.88 -0.74
CA LYS A 86 14.86 -5.47 -0.37
C LYS A 86 14.87 -5.25 1.16
N GLN A 87 15.02 -6.28 1.99
CA GLN A 87 14.92 -6.21 3.45
C GLN A 87 15.77 -5.09 4.05
N ASP A 88 17.03 -5.01 3.65
CA ASP A 88 17.96 -4.02 4.21
C ASP A 88 17.54 -2.58 3.89
N VAL A 89 17.02 -2.35 2.69
CA VAL A 89 16.52 -1.02 2.26
C VAL A 89 15.29 -0.63 3.07
N LEU A 90 14.29 -1.51 3.16
CA LEU A 90 13.04 -1.28 3.88
C LEU A 90 13.29 -1.09 5.38
N ALA A 91 14.15 -1.92 5.99
CA ALA A 91 14.51 -1.80 7.40
C ALA A 91 15.25 -0.49 7.67
N LYS A 92 16.17 -0.08 6.80
CA LYS A 92 16.89 1.19 6.93
C LYS A 92 15.95 2.38 6.89
N TRP A 93 14.95 2.40 6.01
CA TRP A 93 13.94 3.46 5.98
C TRP A 93 13.25 3.58 7.34
N MET A 94 12.72 2.49 7.91
CA MET A 94 12.07 2.53 9.23
C MET A 94 12.99 3.01 10.33
N THR A 95 14.26 2.60 10.34
CA THR A 95 15.24 3.09 11.31
C THR A 95 15.47 4.59 11.18
N LEU A 96 15.60 5.09 9.96
CA LEU A 96 15.86 6.51 9.73
C LEU A 96 14.64 7.40 9.99
N GLU A 97 13.44 6.96 9.61
CA GLU A 97 12.22 7.78 9.71
C GLU A 97 11.62 7.80 11.12
N MET A 98 11.75 6.71 11.89
CA MET A 98 11.08 6.60 13.18
C MET A 98 11.96 6.08 14.34
N GLY A 99 13.25 5.87 14.10
CA GLY A 99 14.18 5.44 15.14
C GLY A 99 14.06 3.97 15.55
N LYS A 100 13.36 3.13 14.79
CA LYS A 100 13.23 1.69 15.11
C LYS A 100 14.60 1.01 15.02
N PRO A 101 15.01 0.19 16.03
CA PRO A 101 16.24 -0.58 15.96
C PRO A 101 16.28 -1.45 14.69
N LEU A 102 17.43 -1.47 14.00
CA LEU A 102 17.56 -2.10 12.68
C LEU A 102 17.14 -3.59 12.69
N ASN A 103 17.47 -4.32 13.75
CA ASN A 103 17.09 -5.73 13.86
C ASN A 103 15.57 -5.91 14.00
N GLU A 104 14.89 -5.02 14.74
CA GLU A 104 13.44 -5.03 14.86
C GLU A 104 12.78 -4.62 13.52
N ALA A 105 13.37 -3.64 12.84
CA ALA A 105 12.93 -3.23 11.52
C ALA A 105 13.03 -4.38 10.50
N LYS A 106 14.12 -5.16 10.52
CA LYS A 106 14.25 -6.39 9.70
C LYS A 106 13.19 -7.43 10.04
N GLY A 107 12.88 -7.59 11.32
CA GLY A 107 11.78 -8.44 11.78
C GLY A 107 10.43 -7.98 11.24
N GLU A 108 10.18 -6.67 11.24
CA GLU A 108 8.96 -6.09 10.67
C GLU A 108 8.85 -6.34 9.16
N VAL A 109 9.96 -6.24 8.40
CA VAL A 109 9.95 -6.55 6.96
C VAL A 109 9.52 -7.99 6.70
N ASN A 110 10.07 -8.95 7.46
CA ASN A 110 9.71 -10.35 7.31
C ASN A 110 8.22 -10.57 7.62
N GLY A 111 7.73 -10.05 8.74
CA GLY A 111 6.31 -10.14 9.11
C GLY A 111 5.38 -9.49 8.09
N ALA A 112 5.81 -8.39 7.47
CA ALA A 112 5.07 -7.72 6.41
C ALA A 112 5.03 -8.56 5.12
N ALA A 113 6.14 -9.21 4.76
CA ALA A 113 6.22 -10.12 3.63
C ALA A 113 5.34 -11.38 3.86
N ASP A 114 5.35 -11.93 5.07
CA ASP A 114 4.52 -13.08 5.45
C ASP A 114 3.02 -12.76 5.33
N ILE A 115 2.61 -11.52 5.61
CA ILE A 115 1.22 -11.06 5.42
C ILE A 115 0.84 -11.05 3.93
N PHE A 116 1.72 -10.60 3.04
CA PHE A 116 1.48 -10.66 1.60
C PHE A 116 1.39 -12.10 1.11
N GLU A 117 2.27 -12.97 1.60
CA GLU A 117 2.27 -14.40 1.26
C GLU A 117 0.99 -15.08 1.74
N TRP A 118 0.57 -14.84 2.99
CA TRP A 118 -0.70 -15.33 3.53
C TRP A 118 -1.89 -14.90 2.65
N ASN A 119 -1.98 -13.62 2.31
CA ASN A 119 -3.06 -13.11 1.46
C ASN A 119 -2.98 -13.63 0.02
N ALA A 120 -1.80 -13.97 -0.48
CA ALA A 120 -1.65 -14.66 -1.77
C ALA A 120 -2.30 -16.04 -1.75
N GLU A 121 -2.18 -16.78 -0.63
CA GLU A 121 -2.85 -18.06 -0.46
C GLU A 121 -4.37 -17.91 -0.28
N GLU A 122 -4.79 -16.95 0.58
CA GLU A 122 -6.22 -16.73 0.86
C GLU A 122 -6.99 -16.22 -0.36
N THR A 123 -6.35 -15.48 -1.26
CA THR A 123 -6.99 -14.99 -2.50
C THR A 123 -7.65 -16.13 -3.31
N LYS A 124 -7.07 -17.33 -3.29
CA LYS A 124 -7.59 -18.51 -3.99
C LYS A 124 -8.72 -19.22 -3.25
N ARG A 125 -8.98 -18.84 -1.98
CA ARG A 125 -9.96 -19.46 -1.09
C ARG A 125 -11.20 -18.59 -0.84
N ILE A 126 -11.38 -17.52 -1.59
CA ILE A 126 -12.58 -16.69 -1.53
C ILE A 126 -13.70 -17.43 -2.28
N TYR A 127 -14.24 -18.45 -1.64
CA TYR A 127 -15.27 -19.30 -2.21
C TYR A 127 -16.66 -18.72 -1.99
N GLY A 128 -17.55 -18.92 -2.95
CA GLY A 128 -18.99 -18.77 -2.74
C GLY A 128 -19.59 -19.97 -1.99
N GLN A 129 -20.88 -19.89 -1.72
CA GLN A 129 -21.64 -20.95 -1.08
C GLN A 129 -22.92 -21.24 -1.87
N THR A 130 -23.32 -22.50 -1.92
CA THR A 130 -24.66 -22.91 -2.33
C THR A 130 -25.41 -23.39 -1.09
N VAL A 131 -26.53 -22.75 -0.78
CA VAL A 131 -27.32 -22.99 0.42
C VAL A 131 -28.68 -23.52 -0.01
N GLU A 132 -29.17 -24.55 0.67
CA GLU A 132 -30.53 -25.07 0.44
C GLU A 132 -31.56 -24.01 0.89
N SER A 133 -32.57 -23.83 0.06
CA SER A 133 -33.71 -22.97 0.36
C SER A 133 -34.79 -23.73 1.12
N ARG A 134 -35.61 -23.04 1.87
CA ARG A 134 -36.86 -23.58 2.44
C ARG A 134 -37.94 -23.83 1.38
N PHE A 135 -37.74 -23.34 0.16
CA PHE A 135 -38.68 -23.51 -0.96
C PHE A 135 -38.10 -24.54 -1.90
N GLU A 136 -38.94 -25.53 -2.33
CA GLU A 136 -38.51 -26.67 -3.12
C GLU A 136 -37.88 -26.31 -4.47
N ASP A 137 -38.41 -25.28 -5.14
CA ASP A 137 -37.95 -24.83 -6.46
C ASP A 137 -36.88 -23.72 -6.42
N THR A 138 -36.26 -23.47 -5.25
CA THR A 138 -35.31 -22.36 -5.07
C THR A 138 -33.97 -22.88 -4.61
N ARG A 139 -32.89 -22.37 -5.22
CA ARG A 139 -31.51 -22.53 -4.73
C ARG A 139 -30.90 -21.16 -4.46
N VAL A 140 -30.18 -21.06 -3.35
CA VAL A 140 -29.50 -19.82 -2.94
C VAL A 140 -28.01 -19.96 -3.22
N HIS A 141 -27.47 -19.01 -3.99
CA HIS A 141 -26.04 -18.90 -4.22
C HIS A 141 -25.50 -17.62 -3.59
N VAL A 142 -24.43 -17.74 -2.81
CA VAL A 142 -23.72 -16.63 -2.20
C VAL A 142 -22.41 -16.41 -2.96
N TYR A 143 -22.20 -15.19 -3.43
CA TYR A 143 -20.97 -14.77 -4.11
C TYR A 143 -20.31 -13.66 -3.36
N TYR A 144 -18.98 -13.74 -3.19
CA TYR A 144 -18.19 -12.63 -2.66
C TYR A 144 -17.69 -11.77 -3.80
N GLN A 145 -17.85 -10.46 -3.66
CA GLN A 145 -17.41 -9.47 -4.64
C GLN A 145 -16.53 -8.41 -3.98
N PRO A 146 -15.56 -7.80 -4.71
CA PRO A 146 -14.83 -6.66 -4.20
C PRO A 146 -15.76 -5.54 -3.73
N VAL A 147 -15.51 -5.01 -2.54
CA VAL A 147 -16.33 -3.92 -1.98
C VAL A 147 -16.12 -2.59 -2.72
N GLY A 148 -15.03 -2.45 -3.48
CA GLY A 148 -14.72 -1.26 -4.25
C GLY A 148 -13.33 -0.70 -3.96
N VAL A 149 -13.23 0.62 -3.83
CA VAL A 149 -12.01 1.34 -3.47
C VAL A 149 -11.86 1.36 -1.95
N VAL A 150 -10.69 0.98 -1.45
CA VAL A 150 -10.35 0.92 -0.02
C VAL A 150 -9.40 2.05 0.34
N ALA A 151 -9.73 2.84 1.35
CA ALA A 151 -8.81 3.81 1.95
C ALA A 151 -8.02 3.15 3.09
N ALA A 152 -6.71 3.05 2.94
CA ALA A 152 -5.79 2.46 3.89
C ALA A 152 -5.05 3.56 4.67
N LEU A 153 -5.60 3.97 5.82
CA LEU A 153 -4.97 4.94 6.73
C LEU A 153 -4.00 4.20 7.66
N VAL A 154 -2.73 4.57 7.66
CA VAL A 154 -1.67 3.82 8.32
C VAL A 154 -0.94 4.71 9.33
N PRO A 155 -0.86 4.33 10.61
CA PRO A 155 -0.06 5.03 11.61
C PRO A 155 1.43 4.67 11.50
N TRP A 156 2.27 5.45 12.18
CA TRP A 156 3.73 5.41 12.08
C TRP A 156 4.43 4.25 12.80
N ASN A 157 3.80 3.63 13.81
CA ASN A 157 4.49 2.73 14.74
C ASN A 157 4.88 1.35 14.16
N PHE A 158 4.12 0.84 13.18
CA PHE A 158 4.43 -0.35 12.39
C PHE A 158 4.08 -0.08 10.91
N PRO A 159 4.79 0.86 10.27
CA PRO A 159 4.35 1.42 8.99
C PRO A 159 4.29 0.37 7.88
N LEU A 160 5.24 -0.55 7.85
CA LEU A 160 5.30 -1.57 6.80
C LEU A 160 4.29 -2.70 7.03
N VAL A 161 4.19 -3.24 8.25
CA VAL A 161 3.22 -4.29 8.60
C VAL A 161 1.79 -3.80 8.42
N LEU A 162 1.47 -2.60 8.90
CA LEU A 162 0.10 -2.07 8.84
C LEU A 162 -0.31 -1.68 7.41
N SER A 163 0.64 -1.18 6.61
CA SER A 163 0.41 -0.99 5.17
C SER A 163 0.19 -2.32 4.46
N SER A 164 1.04 -3.31 4.74
CA SER A 164 0.95 -4.64 4.14
C SER A 164 -0.39 -5.31 4.43
N ARG A 165 -0.87 -5.26 5.68
CA ARG A 165 -2.19 -5.80 6.04
C ARG A 165 -3.31 -5.21 5.20
N LYS A 166 -3.33 -3.89 5.02
CA LYS A 166 -4.42 -3.20 4.31
C LYS A 166 -4.31 -3.36 2.79
N ILE A 167 -3.09 -3.19 2.25
CA ILE A 167 -2.86 -3.29 0.81
C ILE A 167 -3.07 -4.74 0.33
N SER A 168 -2.41 -5.71 0.97
CA SER A 168 -2.48 -7.10 0.50
C SER A 168 -3.87 -7.71 0.62
N THR A 169 -4.59 -7.43 1.72
CA THR A 169 -5.97 -7.91 1.91
C THR A 169 -6.92 -7.29 0.89
N GLY A 170 -6.82 -5.96 0.67
CA GLY A 170 -7.62 -5.28 -0.35
C GLY A 170 -7.38 -5.83 -1.75
N LEU A 171 -6.11 -6.00 -2.12
CA LEU A 171 -5.73 -6.56 -3.42
C LEU A 171 -6.16 -8.04 -3.55
N ALA A 172 -6.01 -8.84 -2.51
CA ALA A 172 -6.45 -10.24 -2.49
C ALA A 172 -7.94 -10.35 -2.77
N ALA A 173 -8.74 -9.48 -2.15
CA ALA A 173 -10.20 -9.42 -2.35
C ALA A 173 -10.60 -8.86 -3.73
N GLY A 174 -9.65 -8.35 -4.53
CA GLY A 174 -9.92 -7.74 -5.84
C GLY A 174 -10.32 -6.26 -5.78
N CYS A 175 -10.13 -5.60 -4.64
CA CYS A 175 -10.33 -4.17 -4.45
C CYS A 175 -9.12 -3.37 -4.95
N SER A 176 -9.31 -2.09 -5.27
CA SER A 176 -8.22 -1.12 -5.36
C SER A 176 -7.99 -0.44 -4.02
N VAL A 177 -6.77 0.04 -3.78
CA VAL A 177 -6.36 0.58 -2.48
C VAL A 177 -5.69 1.94 -2.68
N ILE A 178 -6.14 2.94 -1.91
CA ILE A 178 -5.44 4.21 -1.74
C ILE A 178 -4.80 4.18 -0.37
N VAL A 179 -3.47 4.14 -0.31
CA VAL A 179 -2.74 4.16 0.96
C VAL A 179 -2.35 5.58 1.34
N LYS A 180 -2.67 5.95 2.57
CA LYS A 180 -2.23 7.18 3.24
C LYS A 180 -1.37 6.80 4.43
N PRO A 181 -0.03 6.90 4.32
CA PRO A 181 0.85 6.69 5.45
C PRO A 181 0.77 7.85 6.44
N ASP A 182 1.39 7.66 7.58
CA ASP A 182 1.69 8.75 8.49
C ASP A 182 2.74 9.69 7.88
N ILE A 183 2.71 10.97 8.28
CA ILE A 183 3.68 11.97 7.83
C ILE A 183 5.11 11.67 8.31
N ILE A 184 5.23 10.90 9.39
CA ILE A 184 6.52 10.51 9.98
C ILE A 184 7.23 9.43 9.15
N THR A 185 6.47 8.49 8.56
CA THR A 185 7.01 7.30 7.90
C THR A 185 6.55 7.14 6.46
N PRO A 186 6.77 8.14 5.60
CA PRO A 186 6.35 8.09 4.20
C PRO A 186 7.20 7.15 3.35
N GLY A 187 8.54 7.14 3.53
CA GLY A 187 9.50 6.52 2.64
C GLY A 187 9.39 5.00 2.58
N VAL A 188 9.24 4.34 3.72
CA VAL A 188 9.07 2.88 3.73
C VAL A 188 7.80 2.43 3.00
N VAL A 189 6.71 3.21 3.11
CA VAL A 189 5.45 2.90 2.42
C VAL A 189 5.56 3.21 0.92
N MET A 190 6.31 4.24 0.53
CA MET A 190 6.63 4.52 -0.88
C MET A 190 7.38 3.36 -1.53
N GLU A 191 8.40 2.81 -0.85
CA GLU A 191 9.12 1.64 -1.35
C GLU A 191 8.19 0.42 -1.50
N LEU A 192 7.27 0.19 -0.56
CA LEU A 192 6.28 -0.87 -0.70
C LEU A 192 5.39 -0.67 -1.93
N VAL A 193 4.93 0.55 -2.19
CA VAL A 193 4.10 0.85 -3.38
C VAL A 193 4.90 0.67 -4.66
N GLU A 194 6.19 1.04 -4.66
CA GLU A 194 7.08 0.79 -5.80
C GLU A 194 7.27 -0.71 -6.04
N ILE A 195 7.44 -1.50 -4.99
CA ILE A 195 7.50 -2.97 -5.08
C ILE A 195 6.19 -3.52 -5.70
N CYS A 196 5.03 -3.00 -5.29
CA CYS A 196 3.75 -3.40 -5.89
C CYS A 196 3.74 -3.14 -7.40
N ARG A 197 4.22 -1.96 -7.85
CA ARG A 197 4.33 -1.60 -9.26
C ARG A 197 5.29 -2.53 -10.01
N GLU A 198 6.50 -2.76 -9.47
CA GLU A 198 7.51 -3.64 -10.06
C GLU A 198 7.01 -5.09 -10.21
N CYS A 199 6.16 -5.55 -9.29
CA CYS A 199 5.59 -6.89 -9.31
C CYS A 199 4.37 -7.05 -10.22
N GLY A 200 3.89 -5.97 -10.84
CA GLY A 200 2.82 -6.03 -11.86
C GLY A 200 1.42 -5.72 -11.33
N VAL A 201 1.30 -5.03 -10.19
CA VAL A 201 0.01 -4.43 -9.80
C VAL A 201 -0.33 -3.35 -10.83
N PRO A 202 -1.51 -3.41 -11.47
CA PRO A 202 -1.84 -2.49 -12.55
C PRO A 202 -2.02 -1.04 -12.06
N PRO A 203 -1.84 -0.05 -12.95
CA PRO A 203 -2.11 1.35 -12.64
C PRO A 203 -3.48 1.54 -11.99
N GLY A 204 -3.55 2.36 -10.95
CA GLY A 204 -4.77 2.64 -10.20
C GLY A 204 -5.18 1.58 -9.17
N ALA A 205 -4.72 0.31 -9.28
CA ALA A 205 -5.05 -0.70 -8.26
C ALA A 205 -4.41 -0.42 -6.91
N VAL A 206 -3.25 0.25 -6.90
CA VAL A 206 -2.67 0.87 -5.70
C VAL A 206 -2.35 2.32 -6.01
N SER A 207 -2.76 3.22 -5.14
CA SER A 207 -2.40 4.64 -5.14
C SER A 207 -1.84 5.03 -3.79
N TYR A 208 -0.94 6.03 -3.77
CA TYR A 208 -0.29 6.53 -2.57
C TYR A 208 -0.44 8.05 -2.52
N THR A 209 -0.93 8.57 -1.40
CA THR A 209 -1.13 10.00 -1.21
C THR A 209 -0.99 10.41 0.25
N HIS A 210 -0.57 11.66 0.50
CA HIS A 210 -0.48 12.26 1.83
C HIS A 210 -1.53 13.35 2.01
N LEU A 211 -2.50 13.10 2.88
CA LEU A 211 -3.39 14.14 3.41
C LEU A 211 -3.08 14.38 4.88
N ARG A 212 -3.09 15.63 5.31
CA ARG A 212 -3.08 15.96 6.73
C ARG A 212 -4.44 15.58 7.34
N ALA A 213 -4.43 14.84 8.45
CA ALA A 213 -5.66 14.36 9.10
C ALA A 213 -6.53 15.48 9.73
N HIS A 214 -6.12 16.75 9.67
CA HIS A 214 -6.78 17.89 10.32
C HIS A 214 -7.59 18.79 9.37
N GLU A 215 -7.66 18.50 8.07
CA GLU A 215 -8.41 19.35 7.13
C GLU A 215 -9.86 18.87 6.89
N THR A 216 -10.35 17.91 7.67
CA THR A 216 -11.75 17.45 7.62
C THR A 216 -12.61 17.95 8.78
N SER A 217 -12.16 18.95 9.54
CA SER A 217 -12.94 19.56 10.61
C SER A 217 -13.21 21.03 10.34
N THR A 218 -14.14 21.32 9.48
CA THR A 218 -15.03 22.48 9.51
C THR A 218 -16.36 22.09 8.89
#